data_f26a60e8fae1e591430998f31fa20ade
#
_entry.id   f26a60e8fae1e591430998f31fa20ade
#
_cell.length_a   1.000
_cell.length_b   1.000
_cell.length_c   1.000
_cell.angle_alpha   90.00
_cell.angle_beta   90.00
_cell.angle_gamma   90.00
#
_symmetry.space_group_name_H-M   'P 1'
#
loop_
_entity.id
_entity.type
_entity.pdbx_description
1 polymer ?
#
loop_
_entity_poly.entity_id
_entity_poly.type
_entity_poly.pdbx_seq_one_letter_code
_entity_poly.pdbx_strand_id
1 'polypeptide(L)'
;GKDYVYFNPDRVAMQDATAQMALLQFMQAGKEKAAVPSTVHCDHLIQAKVGAKKDLEAANEANKEVFDFLSSVSSKYGIGFWKPGAGIIHQVVLENYAFPGGMMIGTDSHTVNAGGLGMVAVGVGGADAVDVMSGMPWELKFPKLIGIKLTGKMSGWTSAKDVILKVAGILTVKGG
;
A
#
# COMPACT_ATOMS: atom_id res chain seq x y z
N GLY A 1 11.31 -22.22 1.80
CA GLY A 1 12.48 -21.51 1.63
C GLY A 1 13.47 -21.40 2.78
N LYS A 2 14.70 -21.71 2.48
CA LYS A 2 15.84 -21.41 3.35
C LYS A 2 16.61 -20.18 2.86
N ASP A 3 16.48 -19.86 1.57
CA ASP A 3 17.25 -18.82 0.93
C ASP A 3 16.48 -17.49 0.93
N TYR A 4 17.20 -16.39 1.00
CA TYR A 4 16.69 -15.05 0.82
C TYR A 4 16.81 -14.66 -0.64
N VAL A 5 15.86 -13.88 -1.11
CA VAL A 5 15.86 -13.27 -2.44
C VAL A 5 15.74 -11.77 -2.31
N TYR A 6 16.35 -11.07 -3.25
CA TYR A 6 16.39 -9.61 -3.29
C TYR A 6 15.60 -9.14 -4.50
N PHE A 7 14.68 -8.23 -4.28
CA PHE A 7 13.84 -7.64 -5.31
C PHE A 7 14.06 -6.14 -5.39
N ASN A 8 13.86 -5.60 -6.58
CA ASN A 8 13.78 -4.17 -6.80
C ASN A 8 12.33 -3.82 -7.18
N PRO A 9 11.49 -3.48 -6.22
CA PRO A 9 10.11 -3.07 -6.52
C PRO A 9 10.06 -1.88 -7.46
N ASP A 10 9.11 -1.87 -8.39
CA ASP A 10 8.90 -0.78 -9.33
C ASP A 10 8.34 0.47 -8.65
N ARG A 11 7.67 0.28 -7.49
CA ARG A 11 7.09 1.39 -6.74
C ARG A 11 6.77 1.06 -5.29
N VAL A 12 6.58 2.14 -4.51
CA VAL A 12 6.11 2.09 -3.12
C VAL A 12 4.82 2.89 -2.98
N ALA A 13 3.82 2.34 -2.29
CA ALA A 13 2.61 3.05 -1.92
C ALA A 13 2.47 3.09 -0.39
N MET A 14 2.19 4.26 0.17
CA MET A 14 2.06 4.46 1.62
C MET A 14 0.72 5.11 1.94
N GLN A 15 0.07 4.66 3.00
CA GLN A 15 -1.10 5.33 3.55
C GLN A 15 -0.69 6.33 4.65
N ASP A 16 -1.52 7.33 4.92
CA ASP A 16 -1.18 8.48 5.75
C ASP A 16 -0.77 8.16 7.19
N ALA A 17 -1.36 7.14 7.82
CA ALA A 17 -1.02 6.81 9.19
C ALA A 17 0.38 6.18 9.32
N THR A 18 0.78 5.31 8.39
CA THR A 18 2.09 4.64 8.40
C THR A 18 3.18 5.46 7.72
N ALA A 19 2.82 6.31 6.74
CA ALA A 19 3.77 7.16 6.03
C ALA A 19 4.49 8.15 6.93
N GLN A 20 3.87 8.60 8.03
CA GLN A 20 4.48 9.54 8.96
C GLN A 20 5.84 9.04 9.45
N MET A 21 5.85 7.84 10.03
CA MET A 21 7.09 7.26 10.56
C MET A 21 8.06 6.84 9.45
N ALA A 22 7.55 6.30 8.35
CA ALA A 22 8.38 5.93 7.20
C ALA A 22 9.10 7.15 6.61
N LEU A 23 8.41 8.27 6.43
CA LEU A 23 9.02 9.48 5.89
C LEU A 23 9.99 10.15 6.87
N LEU A 24 9.72 10.12 8.18
CA LEU A 24 10.69 10.58 9.18
C LEU A 24 11.99 9.76 9.11
N GLN A 25 11.90 8.44 8.99
CA GLN A 25 13.07 7.58 8.80
C GLN A 25 13.77 7.83 7.47
N PHE A 26 13.01 8.03 6.38
CA PHE A 26 13.58 8.35 5.08
C PHE A 26 14.35 9.68 5.09
N MET A 27 13.84 10.69 5.80
CA MET A 27 14.55 11.96 5.98
C MET A 27 15.92 11.78 6.66
N GLN A 28 16.01 10.86 7.62
CA GLN A 28 17.26 10.53 8.31
C GLN A 28 18.26 9.79 7.41
N ALA A 29 17.78 9.11 6.37
CA ALA A 29 18.63 8.42 5.40
C ALA A 29 19.43 9.39 4.50
N GLY A 30 19.18 10.70 4.56
CA GLY A 30 19.97 11.73 3.88
C GLY A 30 19.89 11.70 2.36
N LYS A 31 18.84 11.11 1.80
CA LYS A 31 18.63 11.04 0.35
C LYS A 31 18.01 12.33 -0.19
N GLU A 32 18.34 12.70 -1.39
CA GLU A 32 17.77 13.88 -2.06
C GLU A 32 16.38 13.63 -2.62
N LYS A 33 16.14 12.41 -3.11
CA LYS A 33 14.87 11.96 -3.72
C LYS A 33 14.62 10.49 -3.43
N ALA A 34 13.36 10.08 -3.49
CA ALA A 34 13.00 8.66 -3.52
C ALA A 34 13.60 7.99 -4.77
N ALA A 35 14.25 6.84 -4.59
CA ALA A 35 14.92 6.10 -5.65
C ALA A 35 13.93 5.41 -6.61
N VAL A 36 12.73 5.13 -6.14
CA VAL A 36 11.65 4.53 -6.93
C VAL A 36 10.40 5.40 -6.88
N PRO A 37 9.54 5.35 -7.89
CA PRO A 37 8.23 6.00 -7.86
C PRO A 37 7.48 5.64 -6.57
N SER A 38 7.20 6.63 -5.77
CA SER A 38 6.56 6.46 -4.45
C SER A 38 5.35 7.38 -4.33
N THR A 39 4.32 6.94 -3.61
CA THR A 39 3.10 7.74 -3.38
C THR A 39 2.64 7.66 -1.94
N VAL A 40 2.09 8.77 -1.45
CA VAL A 40 1.39 8.86 -0.15
C VAL A 40 -0.08 9.14 -0.42
N HIS A 41 -0.95 8.43 0.27
CA HIS A 41 -2.41 8.51 0.13
C HIS A 41 -3.05 8.82 1.48
N CYS A 42 -3.86 9.88 1.53
CA CYS A 42 -4.50 10.34 2.77
C CYS A 42 -5.95 9.85 2.83
N ASP A 43 -6.15 8.63 3.31
CA ASP A 43 -7.46 7.98 3.40
C ASP A 43 -7.76 7.31 4.76
N HIS A 44 -6.75 6.98 5.56
CA HIS A 44 -6.95 6.29 6.84
C HIS A 44 -7.31 7.22 8.00
N LEU A 45 -6.94 8.49 7.94
CA LEU A 45 -7.26 9.47 8.99
C LEU A 45 -8.62 10.16 8.81
N ILE A 46 -9.44 9.68 7.87
CA ILE A 46 -10.80 10.16 7.64
C ILE A 46 -11.80 9.17 8.24
N GLN A 47 -12.60 9.60 9.20
CA GLN A 47 -13.64 8.77 9.82
C GLN A 47 -14.97 8.94 9.11
N ALA A 48 -15.56 7.88 8.62
CA ALA A 48 -16.93 7.86 8.08
C ALA A 48 -17.96 7.90 9.22
N LYS A 49 -18.50 9.07 9.54
CA LYS A 49 -19.38 9.27 10.69
C LYS A 49 -20.72 9.95 10.36
N VAL A 50 -20.68 11.01 9.59
CA VAL A 50 -21.87 11.84 9.29
C VAL A 50 -22.17 11.89 7.81
N GLY A 51 -21.14 12.00 6.97
CA GLY A 51 -21.24 12.08 5.54
C GLY A 51 -20.01 12.74 4.92
N ALA A 52 -19.69 12.37 3.68
CA ALA A 52 -18.43 12.63 3.03
C ALA A 52 -17.85 14.04 3.22
N LYS A 53 -18.66 15.08 2.98
CA LYS A 53 -18.19 16.47 3.07
C LYS A 53 -17.82 16.86 4.51
N LYS A 54 -18.71 16.59 5.46
CA LYS A 54 -18.50 16.95 6.87
C LYS A 54 -17.35 16.15 7.48
N ASP A 55 -17.25 14.89 7.16
CA ASP A 55 -16.20 14.00 7.66
C ASP A 55 -14.83 14.40 7.10
N LEU A 56 -14.77 14.83 5.83
CA LEU A 56 -13.55 15.37 5.24
C LEU A 56 -13.12 16.71 5.87
N GLU A 57 -14.06 17.63 6.10
CA GLU A 57 -13.80 18.90 6.77
C GLU A 57 -13.24 18.66 8.19
N ALA A 58 -13.87 17.78 8.95
CA ALA A 58 -13.42 17.40 10.30
C ALA A 58 -12.04 16.75 10.30
N ALA A 59 -11.76 15.87 9.32
CA ALA A 59 -10.46 15.23 9.19
C ALA A 59 -9.36 16.24 8.84
N ASN A 60 -9.63 17.18 7.93
CA ASN A 60 -8.68 18.23 7.55
C ASN A 60 -8.34 19.16 8.73
N GLU A 61 -9.31 19.46 9.57
CA GLU A 61 -9.09 20.26 10.78
C GLU A 61 -8.29 19.48 11.83
N ALA A 62 -8.73 18.26 12.14
CA ALA A 62 -8.13 17.46 13.20
C ALA A 62 -6.70 16.97 12.87
N ASN A 63 -6.39 16.73 11.60
CA ASN A 63 -5.11 16.17 11.15
C ASN A 63 -4.30 17.16 10.28
N LYS A 64 -4.58 18.45 10.38
CA LYS A 64 -3.93 19.46 9.53
C LYS A 64 -2.41 19.37 9.55
N GLU A 65 -1.82 19.25 10.72
CA GLU A 65 -0.36 19.17 10.89
C GLU A 65 0.22 17.94 10.18
N VAL A 66 -0.44 16.79 10.28
CA VAL A 66 -0.03 15.55 9.62
C VAL A 66 -0.10 15.70 8.10
N PHE A 67 -1.20 16.22 7.58
CA PHE A 67 -1.37 16.39 6.14
C PHE A 67 -0.41 17.42 5.55
N ASP A 68 -0.14 18.50 6.28
CA ASP A 68 0.86 19.51 5.90
C ASP A 68 2.28 18.91 5.88
N PHE A 69 2.63 18.11 6.90
CA PHE A 69 3.89 17.37 6.94
C PHE A 69 4.02 16.42 5.74
N LEU A 70 3.04 15.54 5.52
CA LEU A 70 3.06 14.57 4.43
C LEU A 70 3.17 15.26 3.06
N SER A 71 2.43 16.35 2.85
CA SER A 71 2.46 17.13 1.62
C SER A 71 3.83 17.76 1.38
N SER A 72 4.40 18.42 2.39
CA SER A 72 5.69 19.11 2.29
C SER A 72 6.85 18.15 2.05
N VAL A 73 6.87 17.03 2.77
CA VAL A 73 7.90 15.99 2.61
C VAL A 73 7.77 15.32 1.25
N SER A 74 6.56 14.99 0.82
CA SER A 74 6.31 14.41 -0.49
C SER A 74 6.83 15.32 -1.61
N SER A 75 6.53 16.62 -1.53
CA SER A 75 7.03 17.62 -2.48
C SER A 75 8.55 17.69 -2.51
N LYS A 76 9.19 17.68 -1.34
CA LYS A 76 10.67 17.77 -1.22
C LYS A 76 11.36 16.58 -1.88
N TYR A 77 10.85 15.38 -1.70
CA TYR A 77 11.52 14.14 -2.12
C TYR A 77 11.00 13.55 -3.44
N GLY A 78 10.11 14.25 -4.15
CA GLY A 78 9.57 13.79 -5.42
C GLY A 78 8.59 12.63 -5.28
N ILE A 79 7.89 12.55 -4.16
CA ILE A 79 6.87 11.55 -3.84
C ILE A 79 5.51 12.10 -4.27
N GLY A 80 4.71 11.29 -4.95
CA GLY A 80 3.33 11.66 -5.31
C GLY A 80 2.44 11.78 -4.07
N PHE A 81 1.64 12.83 -4.01
CA PHE A 81 0.76 13.10 -2.85
C PHE A 81 -0.70 13.12 -3.26
N TRP A 82 -1.45 12.14 -2.79
CA TRP A 82 -2.90 12.05 -2.91
C TRP A 82 -3.54 12.60 -1.64
N LYS A 83 -4.01 13.85 -1.73
CA LYS A 83 -4.55 14.61 -0.61
C LYS A 83 -5.81 13.98 -0.02
N PRO A 84 -6.22 14.36 1.22
CA PRO A 84 -7.47 13.92 1.81
C PRO A 84 -8.65 14.15 0.87
N GLY A 85 -9.50 13.13 0.72
CA GLY A 85 -10.65 13.13 -0.19
C GLY A 85 -10.35 12.70 -1.62
N ALA A 86 -9.11 12.35 -1.96
CA ALA A 86 -8.76 11.87 -3.31
C ALA A 86 -9.22 10.42 -3.59
N GLY A 87 -9.57 9.67 -2.56
CA GLY A 87 -10.04 8.29 -2.65
C GLY A 87 -9.24 7.32 -1.78
N ILE A 88 -9.71 6.09 -1.70
CA ILE A 88 -9.06 5.01 -0.97
C ILE A 88 -7.79 4.59 -1.71
N ILE A 89 -6.66 4.46 -0.98
CA ILE A 89 -5.35 4.13 -1.55
C ILE A 89 -5.41 2.98 -2.56
N HIS A 90 -6.04 1.87 -2.21
CA HIS A 90 -6.04 0.67 -3.07
C HIS A 90 -6.82 0.89 -4.36
N GLN A 91 -7.92 1.64 -4.30
CA GLN A 91 -8.69 2.00 -5.48
C GLN A 91 -7.89 2.95 -6.40
N VAL A 92 -7.27 3.97 -5.82
CA VAL A 92 -6.41 4.90 -6.54
C VAL A 92 -5.24 4.18 -7.22
N VAL A 93 -4.62 3.22 -6.52
CA VAL A 93 -3.54 2.40 -7.06
C VAL A 93 -4.01 1.54 -8.23
N LEU A 94 -5.16 0.87 -8.11
CA LEU A 94 -5.72 0.07 -9.19
C LEU A 94 -6.03 0.90 -10.43
N GLU A 95 -6.57 2.11 -10.25
CA GLU A 95 -6.99 2.98 -11.35
C GLU A 95 -5.81 3.67 -12.07
N ASN A 96 -4.70 3.92 -11.38
CA ASN A 96 -3.64 4.79 -11.91
C ASN A 96 -2.28 4.12 -12.05
N TYR A 97 -2.00 3.06 -11.30
CA TYR A 97 -0.63 2.57 -11.14
C TYR A 97 -0.45 1.07 -11.33
N ALA A 98 -1.51 0.29 -11.19
CA ALA A 98 -1.39 -1.16 -11.33
C ALA A 98 -1.31 -1.58 -12.80
N PHE A 99 -0.39 -2.47 -13.12
CA PHE A 99 -0.20 -3.04 -14.45
C PHE A 99 0.35 -4.47 -14.36
N PRO A 100 0.04 -5.34 -15.33
CA PRO A 100 0.53 -6.70 -15.34
C PRO A 100 2.06 -6.77 -15.38
N GLY A 101 2.64 -7.62 -14.54
CA GLY A 101 4.09 -7.87 -14.49
C GLY A 101 4.91 -6.90 -13.64
N GLY A 102 4.31 -5.84 -13.12
CA GLY A 102 4.98 -4.94 -12.18
C GLY A 102 5.06 -5.51 -10.76
N MET A 103 5.96 -4.96 -9.95
CA MET A 103 6.09 -5.27 -8.54
C MET A 103 5.91 -4.04 -7.66
N MET A 104 5.08 -4.14 -6.65
CA MET A 104 4.81 -3.06 -5.69
C MET A 104 4.89 -3.54 -4.26
N ILE A 105 5.49 -2.74 -3.39
CA ILE A 105 5.33 -2.87 -1.95
C ILE A 105 4.53 -1.68 -1.40
N GLY A 106 3.85 -1.89 -0.29
CA GLY A 106 3.08 -0.82 0.34
C GLY A 106 2.95 -0.99 1.84
N THR A 107 2.81 0.12 2.54
CA THR A 107 2.72 0.13 4.00
C THR A 107 1.30 -0.15 4.52
N ASP A 108 0.53 -0.89 3.74
CA ASP A 108 -0.82 -1.33 4.08
C ASP A 108 -1.03 -2.80 3.71
N SER A 109 -1.76 -3.54 4.56
CA SER A 109 -2.03 -4.96 4.37
C SER A 109 -2.85 -5.28 3.11
N HIS A 110 -3.63 -4.33 2.60
CA HIS A 110 -4.44 -4.48 1.40
C HIS A 110 -3.70 -4.08 0.11
N THR A 111 -2.40 -3.76 0.18
CA THR A 111 -1.55 -3.53 -1.00
C THR A 111 -1.66 -4.67 -2.01
N VAL A 112 -1.87 -5.90 -1.54
CA VAL A 112 -2.08 -7.12 -2.34
C VAL A 112 -3.22 -7.02 -3.36
N ASN A 113 -4.17 -6.07 -3.20
CA ASN A 113 -5.24 -5.87 -4.17
C ASN A 113 -4.76 -5.57 -5.59
N ALA A 114 -3.57 -4.98 -5.74
CA ALA A 114 -2.98 -4.75 -7.06
C ALA A 114 -2.66 -6.05 -7.83
N GLY A 115 -2.59 -7.18 -7.12
CA GLY A 115 -2.51 -8.52 -7.72
C GLY A 115 -3.71 -8.86 -8.61
N GLY A 116 -4.87 -8.26 -8.36
CA GLY A 116 -6.05 -8.40 -9.21
C GLY A 116 -5.86 -7.90 -10.65
N LEU A 117 -4.91 -6.99 -10.87
CA LEU A 117 -4.50 -6.50 -12.19
C LEU A 117 -3.13 -7.05 -12.65
N GLY A 118 -2.66 -8.14 -12.05
CA GLY A 118 -1.46 -8.86 -12.49
C GLY A 118 -0.14 -8.31 -11.96
N MET A 119 -0.15 -7.49 -10.91
CA MET A 119 1.08 -7.12 -10.20
C MET A 119 1.46 -8.18 -9.16
N VAL A 120 2.74 -8.25 -8.83
CA VAL A 120 3.19 -8.79 -7.54
C VAL A 120 3.12 -7.65 -6.54
N ALA A 121 2.18 -7.73 -5.61
CA ALA A 121 1.95 -6.65 -4.65
C ALA A 121 1.94 -7.17 -3.21
N VAL A 122 2.73 -6.58 -2.33
CA VAL A 122 2.95 -7.06 -0.98
C VAL A 122 2.84 -5.93 0.04
N GLY A 123 2.10 -6.18 1.12
CA GLY A 123 2.08 -5.30 2.29
C GLY A 123 3.33 -5.52 3.14
N VAL A 124 4.03 -4.44 3.47
CA VAL A 124 5.30 -4.45 4.21
C VAL A 124 5.27 -3.45 5.36
N GLY A 125 6.26 -3.51 6.22
CA GLY A 125 6.50 -2.50 7.25
C GLY A 125 7.08 -1.19 6.69
N GLY A 126 7.01 -0.13 7.50
CA GLY A 126 7.58 1.17 7.10
C GLY A 126 9.08 1.09 6.82
N ALA A 127 9.83 0.28 7.54
CA ALA A 127 11.27 0.11 7.33
C ALA A 127 11.59 -0.43 5.93
N ASP A 128 10.89 -1.48 5.49
CA ASP A 128 11.07 -2.02 4.13
C ASP A 128 10.78 -0.97 3.04
N ALA A 129 9.75 -0.16 3.26
CA ALA A 129 9.42 0.94 2.33
C ALA A 129 10.54 1.98 2.28
N VAL A 130 11.13 2.33 3.42
CA VAL A 130 12.28 3.26 3.52
C VAL A 130 13.50 2.71 2.80
N ASP A 131 13.81 1.44 2.98
CA ASP A 131 14.93 0.78 2.32
C ASP A 131 14.80 0.87 0.79
N VAL A 132 13.65 0.51 0.25
CA VAL A 132 13.39 0.59 -1.19
C VAL A 132 13.39 2.05 -1.70
N MET A 133 12.77 2.97 -0.98
CA MET A 133 12.82 4.41 -1.33
C MET A 133 14.25 4.95 -1.28
N SER A 134 15.11 4.38 -0.45
CA SER A 134 16.53 4.76 -0.34
C SER A 134 17.43 4.10 -1.39
N GLY A 135 16.88 3.24 -2.25
CA GLY A 135 17.59 2.55 -3.32
C GLY A 135 18.19 1.21 -2.92
N MET A 136 17.81 0.68 -1.77
CA MET A 136 18.17 -0.68 -1.34
C MET A 136 17.17 -1.70 -1.90
N PRO A 137 17.61 -2.92 -2.23
CA PRO A 137 16.69 -3.98 -2.62
C PRO A 137 15.83 -4.41 -1.42
N TRP A 138 14.62 -4.84 -1.70
CA TRP A 138 13.78 -5.48 -0.71
C TRP A 138 14.17 -6.94 -0.53
N GLU A 139 14.50 -7.32 0.69
CA GLU A 139 14.92 -8.68 1.05
C GLU A 139 13.72 -9.47 1.54
N LEU A 140 13.51 -10.64 0.96
CA LEU A 140 12.43 -11.55 1.33
C LEU A 140 12.97 -12.99 1.46
N LYS A 141 12.65 -13.64 2.57
CA LYS A 141 12.81 -15.10 2.64
C LYS A 141 11.89 -15.75 1.63
N PHE A 142 12.44 -16.54 0.70
CA PHE A 142 11.66 -17.11 -0.40
C PHE A 142 10.42 -17.85 0.10
N PRO A 143 9.20 -17.38 -0.20
CA PRO A 143 7.96 -17.97 0.30
C PRO A 143 7.63 -19.28 -0.41
N LYS A 144 6.81 -20.10 0.22
CA LYS A 144 6.14 -21.20 -0.49
C LYS A 144 5.07 -20.63 -1.41
N LEU A 145 5.09 -21.03 -2.66
CA LEU A 145 4.06 -20.66 -3.61
C LEU A 145 2.84 -21.58 -3.44
N ILE A 146 1.69 -20.99 -3.18
CA ILE A 146 0.42 -21.70 -3.06
C ILE A 146 -0.47 -21.30 -4.22
N GLY A 147 -0.73 -22.24 -5.13
CA GLY A 147 -1.64 -22.03 -6.24
C GLY A 147 -3.08 -22.27 -5.85
N ILE A 148 -3.96 -21.31 -6.13
CA ILE A 148 -5.41 -21.43 -5.92
C ILE A 148 -6.11 -21.33 -7.27
N LYS A 149 -6.70 -22.44 -7.72
CA LYS A 149 -7.48 -22.47 -8.96
C LYS A 149 -8.97 -22.35 -8.64
N LEU A 150 -9.58 -21.25 -9.06
CA LEU A 150 -11.01 -21.06 -8.98
C LEU A 150 -11.68 -21.75 -10.18
N THR A 151 -12.71 -22.55 -9.91
CA THR A 151 -13.49 -23.26 -10.94
C THR A 151 -14.99 -23.05 -10.69
N GLY A 152 -15.79 -23.17 -11.75
CA GLY A 152 -17.22 -22.94 -11.68
C GLY A 152 -17.59 -21.46 -11.85
N LYS A 153 -18.76 -21.11 -11.32
CA LYS A 153 -19.32 -19.75 -11.39
C LYS A 153 -19.88 -19.37 -10.03
N MET A 154 -19.74 -18.10 -9.67
CA MET A 154 -20.47 -17.55 -8.52
C MET A 154 -21.95 -17.50 -8.85
N SER A 155 -22.81 -17.83 -7.89
CA SER A 155 -24.26 -17.85 -8.03
C SER A 155 -24.95 -17.31 -6.79
N GLY A 156 -26.20 -16.91 -6.94
CA GLY A 156 -26.99 -16.34 -5.84
C GLY A 156 -26.33 -15.08 -5.28
N TRP A 157 -26.14 -15.04 -3.98
CA TRP A 157 -25.55 -13.93 -3.24
C TRP A 157 -24.05 -14.06 -3.01
N THR A 158 -23.38 -15.02 -3.64
CA THR A 158 -21.93 -15.23 -3.49
C THR A 158 -21.16 -14.07 -4.13
N SER A 159 -20.25 -13.48 -3.37
CA SER A 159 -19.37 -12.37 -3.79
C SER A 159 -17.90 -12.81 -3.87
N ALA A 160 -17.06 -12.01 -4.48
CA ALA A 160 -15.60 -12.24 -4.47
C ALA A 160 -15.03 -12.26 -3.04
N LYS A 161 -15.65 -11.52 -2.11
CA LYS A 161 -15.26 -11.51 -0.70
C LYS A 161 -15.49 -12.88 -0.03
N ASP A 162 -16.55 -13.60 -0.36
CA ASP A 162 -16.79 -14.94 0.18
C ASP A 162 -15.68 -15.92 -0.24
N VAL A 163 -15.19 -15.78 -1.47
CA VAL A 163 -14.08 -16.59 -1.97
C VAL A 163 -12.82 -16.33 -1.16
N ILE A 164 -12.41 -15.06 -0.97
CA ILE A 164 -11.18 -14.75 -0.23
C ILE A 164 -11.32 -15.12 1.25
N LEU A 165 -12.48 -14.95 1.87
CA LEU A 165 -12.72 -15.36 3.24
C LEU A 165 -12.62 -16.88 3.40
N LYS A 166 -13.12 -17.66 2.43
CA LYS A 166 -12.95 -19.11 2.41
C LYS A 166 -11.48 -19.51 2.31
N VAL A 167 -10.72 -18.86 1.41
CA VAL A 167 -9.28 -19.09 1.27
C VAL A 167 -8.54 -18.76 2.57
N ALA A 168 -8.83 -17.60 3.18
CA ALA A 168 -8.24 -17.21 4.46
C ALA A 168 -8.61 -18.17 5.60
N GLY A 169 -9.82 -18.73 5.59
CA GLY A 169 -10.24 -19.75 6.55
C GLY A 169 -9.48 -21.08 6.41
N ILE A 170 -9.00 -21.41 5.21
CA ILE A 170 -8.21 -22.63 4.95
C ILE A 170 -6.73 -22.41 5.26
N LEU A 171 -6.16 -21.31 4.76
CA LEU A 171 -4.72 -21.03 4.85
C LEU A 171 -4.33 -20.31 6.15
N THR A 172 -5.30 -19.72 6.84
CA THR A 172 -5.10 -18.76 7.93
C THR A 172 -4.40 -17.47 7.44
N VAL A 173 -4.32 -16.45 8.31
CA VAL A 173 -3.61 -15.18 7.99
C VAL A 173 -2.07 -15.31 7.97
N LYS A 174 -1.54 -16.48 8.32
CA LYS A 174 -0.10 -16.78 8.33
C LYS A 174 0.26 -17.89 7.34
N GLY A 175 -0.69 -18.32 6.54
CA GLY A 175 -0.57 -19.54 5.75
C GLY A 175 0.03 -19.40 4.35
N GLY A 176 0.54 -18.20 4.01
CA GLY A 176 1.20 -17.95 2.73
C GLY A 176 2.69 -17.76 2.86
#